data_7f7f806064f8bbb9968ab95a521e13f8
#
_entry.id   7f7f806064f8bbb9968ab95a521e13f8
#
_cell.length_a   1.000
_cell.length_b   1.000
_cell.length_c   1.000
_cell.angle_alpha   90.00
_cell.angle_beta   90.00
_cell.angle_gamma   90.00
#
_symmetry.space_group_name_H-M   'P 1'
#
loop_
_entity.id
_entity.type
_entity.pdbx_description
1 polymer ?
#
loop_
_entity_poly.entity_id
_entity_poly.type
_entity_poly.pdbx_seq_one_letter_code
_entity_poly.pdbx_strand_id
1 'polypeptide(L)'
;MSEKIVNDANQYDELFELCDPLSGSENDISSFFWNLANQLVTAVEFMEEDEIKYSCEILTDENIADPVHRYAEFSKQTNYDFCLHANYSDMIHRWRLNKTSYTEGWGARQWFYQTCTEFGWFATSSRKNDLLGDKVTVDFYDNICKDIFDVKFDRKFVENAVKKTNEKYRGLDLPVTGVIFVHGTNDPWSKVGITKFPKKGSIAIRIKGGGHHGVLLPESPNDSEQLKNARARIAKTLERWTKTKTFEQEKSAIIDV
;
A
#
# COMPACT_ATOMS: atom_id res chain seq x y z
N MET A 1 -17.42 -10.52 8.43
CA MET A 1 -16.68 -9.84 9.50
C MET A 1 -17.19 -8.43 9.73
N SER A 2 -17.19 -7.54 8.77
CA SER A 2 -17.59 -6.14 8.93
C SER A 2 -18.99 -5.92 9.52
N GLU A 3 -20.00 -6.68 9.09
CA GLU A 3 -21.37 -6.55 9.62
C GLU A 3 -21.46 -6.89 11.11
N LYS A 4 -20.71 -7.87 11.59
CA LYS A 4 -20.68 -8.23 13.02
C LYS A 4 -20.09 -7.09 13.84
N ILE A 5 -18.95 -6.55 13.41
CA ILE A 5 -18.21 -5.49 14.11
C ILE A 5 -19.03 -4.20 14.17
N VAL A 6 -19.70 -3.82 13.08
CA VAL A 6 -20.53 -2.60 13.04
C VAL A 6 -21.75 -2.69 13.96
N ASN A 7 -22.33 -3.88 14.10
CA ASN A 7 -23.54 -4.07 14.91
C ASN A 7 -23.29 -4.15 16.42
N ASP A 8 -22.06 -4.45 16.84
CA ASP A 8 -21.68 -4.56 18.26
C ASP A 8 -20.24 -4.04 18.48
N ALA A 9 -20.04 -2.76 18.21
CA ALA A 9 -18.73 -2.12 18.24
C ALA A 9 -18.01 -2.31 19.58
N ASN A 10 -18.73 -2.14 20.70
CA ASN A 10 -18.12 -2.21 22.04
C ASN A 10 -17.55 -3.60 22.38
N GLN A 11 -18.10 -4.68 21.81
CA GLN A 11 -17.58 -6.03 22.03
C GLN A 11 -16.17 -6.20 21.41
N TYR A 12 -15.85 -5.39 20.39
CA TYR A 12 -14.61 -5.52 19.66
C TYR A 12 -13.50 -4.58 20.13
N ASP A 13 -13.80 -3.61 21.02
CA ASP A 13 -12.82 -2.69 21.58
C ASP A 13 -11.70 -3.44 22.33
N GLU A 14 -12.09 -4.37 23.23
CA GLU A 14 -11.14 -5.20 23.95
C GLU A 14 -10.49 -6.25 23.03
N LEU A 15 -11.28 -6.84 22.12
CA LEU A 15 -10.79 -7.89 21.22
C LEU A 15 -9.65 -7.40 20.32
N PHE A 16 -9.74 -6.18 19.80
CA PHE A 16 -8.71 -5.56 18.94
C PHE A 16 -7.75 -4.64 19.70
N GLU A 17 -7.89 -4.53 21.02
CA GLU A 17 -7.09 -3.66 21.88
C GLU A 17 -7.08 -2.21 21.36
N LEU A 18 -8.27 -1.63 21.18
CA LEU A 18 -8.40 -0.26 20.69
C LEU A 18 -7.89 0.75 21.72
N CYS A 19 -7.23 1.82 21.24
CA CYS A 19 -6.76 2.91 22.12
C CYS A 19 -7.95 3.68 22.72
N ASP A 20 -9.01 3.84 21.95
CA ASP A 20 -10.26 4.50 22.34
C ASP A 20 -11.44 3.65 21.86
N PRO A 21 -12.57 3.64 22.60
CA PRO A 21 -13.77 2.95 22.16
C PRO A 21 -14.25 3.41 20.79
N LEU A 22 -14.72 2.49 19.97
CA LEU A 22 -15.23 2.79 18.64
C LEU A 22 -16.55 3.56 18.75
N SER A 23 -16.58 4.82 18.34
CA SER A 23 -17.73 5.71 18.55
C SER A 23 -18.97 5.34 17.70
N GLY A 24 -18.82 4.46 16.73
CA GLY A 24 -19.90 4.12 15.78
C GLY A 24 -20.12 5.18 14.70
N SER A 25 -19.38 6.29 14.69
CA SER A 25 -19.41 7.24 13.58
C SER A 25 -18.90 6.57 12.29
N GLU A 26 -19.42 6.99 11.14
CA GLU A 26 -19.00 6.44 9.85
C GLU A 26 -17.49 6.58 9.62
N ASN A 27 -16.92 7.71 10.01
CA ASN A 27 -15.49 7.97 9.88
C ASN A 27 -14.64 7.10 10.82
N ASP A 28 -15.07 6.87 12.08
CA ASP A 28 -14.34 5.99 12.99
C ASP A 28 -14.41 4.53 12.54
N ILE A 29 -15.59 4.09 12.08
CA ILE A 29 -15.76 2.76 11.49
C ILE A 29 -14.81 2.61 10.27
N SER A 30 -14.80 3.59 9.37
CA SER A 30 -13.90 3.57 8.21
C SER A 30 -12.43 3.61 8.61
N SER A 31 -12.06 4.40 9.61
CA SER A 31 -10.70 4.46 10.16
C SER A 31 -10.27 3.12 10.75
N PHE A 32 -11.13 2.46 11.51
CA PHE A 32 -10.87 1.14 12.04
C PHE A 32 -10.60 0.10 10.94
N PHE A 33 -11.49 0.00 9.94
CA PHE A 33 -11.29 -0.93 8.83
C PHE A 33 -10.10 -0.57 7.94
N TRP A 34 -9.80 0.72 7.81
CA TRP A 34 -8.60 1.19 7.11
C TRP A 34 -7.32 0.73 7.81
N ASN A 35 -7.26 0.83 9.14
CA ASN A 35 -6.11 0.33 9.91
C ASN A 35 -5.96 -1.19 9.77
N LEU A 36 -7.05 -1.96 9.87
CA LEU A 36 -7.01 -3.40 9.64
C LEU A 36 -6.52 -3.73 8.22
N ALA A 37 -7.03 -3.03 7.19
CA ALA A 37 -6.59 -3.24 5.82
C ALA A 37 -5.10 -2.94 5.64
N ASN A 38 -4.61 -1.86 6.25
CA ASN A 38 -3.20 -1.49 6.18
C ASN A 38 -2.26 -2.52 6.80
N GLN A 39 -2.66 -3.18 7.88
CA GLN A 39 -1.86 -4.27 8.45
C GLN A 39 -1.65 -5.41 7.44
N LEU A 40 -2.69 -5.82 6.72
CA LEU A 40 -2.56 -6.81 5.65
C LEU A 40 -1.72 -6.30 4.47
N VAL A 41 -1.95 -5.06 4.06
CA VAL A 41 -1.17 -4.43 2.97
C VAL A 41 0.30 -4.38 3.35
N THR A 42 0.62 -3.90 4.55
CA THR A 42 1.99 -3.83 5.07
C THR A 42 2.64 -5.21 5.11
N ALA A 43 1.90 -6.23 5.57
CA ALA A 43 2.41 -7.60 5.61
C ALA A 43 2.83 -8.11 4.21
N VAL A 44 2.01 -7.90 3.18
CA VAL A 44 2.35 -8.38 1.82
C VAL A 44 3.29 -7.43 1.06
N GLU A 45 3.38 -6.17 1.48
CA GLU A 45 4.23 -5.15 0.86
C GLU A 45 5.69 -5.25 1.32
N PHE A 46 5.90 -5.41 2.62
CA PHE A 46 7.23 -5.27 3.24
C PHE A 46 7.79 -6.53 3.89
N MET A 47 6.94 -7.51 4.24
CA MET A 47 7.39 -8.71 4.94
C MET A 47 8.09 -9.70 4.01
N GLU A 48 9.05 -10.41 4.56
CA GLU A 48 9.70 -11.54 3.92
C GLU A 48 8.76 -12.77 3.86
N GLU A 49 9.08 -13.75 3.04
CA GLU A 49 8.23 -14.93 2.79
C GLU A 49 7.84 -15.68 4.08
N ASP A 50 8.78 -15.83 5.01
CA ASP A 50 8.54 -16.51 6.30
C ASP A 50 7.58 -15.71 7.20
N GLU A 51 7.64 -14.39 7.19
CA GLU A 51 6.73 -13.52 7.96
C GLU A 51 5.31 -13.55 7.37
N ILE A 52 5.20 -13.57 6.04
CA ILE A 52 3.91 -13.75 5.33
C ILE A 52 3.32 -15.12 5.69
N LYS A 53 4.13 -16.17 5.70
CA LYS A 53 3.71 -17.51 6.08
C LYS A 53 3.19 -17.56 7.51
N TYR A 54 3.92 -16.97 8.45
CA TYR A 54 3.50 -16.85 9.85
C TYR A 54 2.16 -16.11 9.98
N SER A 55 1.98 -14.99 9.26
CA SER A 55 0.72 -14.26 9.21
C SER A 55 -0.43 -15.12 8.68
N CYS A 56 -0.16 -15.94 7.65
CA CYS A 56 -1.14 -16.89 7.13
C CYS A 56 -1.49 -17.98 8.14
N GLU A 57 -0.53 -18.50 8.91
CA GLU A 57 -0.76 -19.49 9.95
C GLU A 57 -1.73 -18.97 11.02
N ILE A 58 -1.56 -17.73 11.47
CA ILE A 58 -2.50 -17.09 12.41
C ILE A 58 -3.90 -16.96 11.81
N LEU A 59 -4.00 -16.40 10.60
CA LEU A 59 -5.28 -16.13 9.94
C LEU A 59 -6.05 -17.40 9.57
N THR A 60 -5.38 -18.53 9.48
CA THR A 60 -5.98 -19.83 9.13
C THR A 60 -5.99 -20.84 10.28
N ASP A 61 -5.67 -20.42 11.51
CA ASP A 61 -5.66 -21.31 12.68
C ASP A 61 -7.08 -21.83 12.98
N GLU A 62 -7.29 -23.12 12.71
CA GLU A 62 -8.58 -23.79 12.93
C GLU A 62 -8.93 -23.98 14.41
N ASN A 63 -7.97 -23.85 15.34
CA ASN A 63 -8.23 -23.87 16.78
C ASN A 63 -9.01 -22.63 17.25
N ILE A 64 -8.94 -21.55 16.51
CA ILE A 64 -9.74 -20.34 16.74
C ILE A 64 -10.93 -20.37 15.77
N ALA A 65 -12.09 -20.74 16.28
CA ALA A 65 -13.28 -20.99 15.44
C ALA A 65 -13.80 -19.72 14.71
N ASP A 66 -13.82 -18.55 15.39
CA ASP A 66 -14.34 -17.31 14.79
C ASP A 66 -13.23 -16.60 13.98
N PRO A 67 -13.45 -16.36 12.67
CA PRO A 67 -12.50 -15.62 11.82
C PRO A 67 -12.19 -14.21 12.33
N VAL A 68 -13.09 -13.57 13.06
CA VAL A 68 -12.87 -12.25 13.66
C VAL A 68 -11.79 -12.32 14.73
N HIS A 69 -11.81 -13.36 15.56
CA HIS A 69 -10.79 -13.59 16.58
C HIS A 69 -9.42 -13.92 15.97
N ARG A 70 -9.38 -14.69 14.88
CA ARG A 70 -8.11 -14.92 14.13
C ARG A 70 -7.54 -13.61 13.61
N TYR A 71 -8.41 -12.76 13.09
CA TYR A 71 -7.97 -11.46 12.59
C TYR A 71 -7.50 -10.52 13.71
N ALA A 72 -8.18 -10.55 14.86
CA ALA A 72 -7.77 -9.79 16.03
C ALA A 72 -6.39 -10.24 16.53
N GLU A 73 -6.15 -11.56 16.56
CA GLU A 73 -4.83 -12.09 16.91
C GLU A 73 -3.74 -11.64 15.91
N PHE A 74 -4.02 -11.73 14.61
CA PHE A 74 -3.12 -11.18 13.58
C PHE A 74 -2.88 -9.68 13.78
N SER A 75 -3.94 -8.90 14.04
CA SER A 75 -3.85 -7.47 14.29
C SER A 75 -2.94 -7.13 15.47
N LYS A 76 -3.06 -7.84 16.59
CA LYS A 76 -2.22 -7.64 17.77
C LYS A 76 -0.74 -7.93 17.48
N GLN A 77 -0.47 -8.98 16.73
CA GLN A 77 0.90 -9.39 16.41
C GLN A 77 1.59 -8.51 15.37
N THR A 78 0.82 -7.83 14.53
CA THR A 78 1.34 -6.93 13.50
C THR A 78 1.23 -5.45 13.86
N ASN A 79 0.60 -5.13 14.99
CA ASN A 79 0.52 -3.76 15.50
C ASN A 79 1.82 -3.40 16.22
N TYR A 80 2.49 -2.34 15.77
CA TYR A 80 3.71 -1.83 16.40
C TYR A 80 3.44 -0.89 17.58
N ASP A 81 2.19 -0.45 17.74
CA ASP A 81 1.74 0.39 18.86
C ASP A 81 1.15 -0.47 19.99
N PHE A 82 1.04 0.08 21.19
CA PHE A 82 0.45 -0.60 22.35
C PHE A 82 -1.04 -0.91 22.20
N CYS A 83 -1.75 -0.17 21.32
CA CYS A 83 -3.15 -0.31 21.04
C CYS A 83 -3.44 0.12 19.59
N LEU A 84 -4.57 -0.34 19.03
CA LEU A 84 -4.97 0.00 17.67
C LEU A 84 -5.73 1.33 17.64
N HIS A 85 -5.20 2.30 16.94
CA HIS A 85 -5.85 3.61 16.75
C HIS A 85 -6.99 3.52 15.73
N ALA A 86 -8.22 3.71 16.18
CA ALA A 86 -9.40 3.73 15.32
C ALA A 86 -10.10 5.10 15.27
N ASN A 87 -9.80 6.01 16.21
CA ASN A 87 -10.41 7.33 16.27
C ASN A 87 -9.97 8.21 15.10
N TYR A 88 -10.92 8.57 14.25
CA TYR A 88 -10.66 9.39 13.05
C TYR A 88 -10.14 10.78 13.40
N SER A 89 -10.75 11.45 14.39
CA SER A 89 -10.34 12.80 14.78
C SER A 89 -8.92 12.85 15.31
N ASP A 90 -8.50 11.84 16.08
CA ASP A 90 -7.13 11.72 16.56
C ASP A 90 -6.14 11.45 15.40
N MET A 91 -6.50 10.56 14.48
CA MET A 91 -5.74 10.32 13.26
C MET A 91 -5.53 11.61 12.45
N ILE A 92 -6.60 12.37 12.20
CA ILE A 92 -6.52 13.65 11.49
C ILE A 92 -5.69 14.68 12.27
N HIS A 93 -5.85 14.75 13.58
CA HIS A 93 -5.04 15.65 14.42
C HIS A 93 -3.55 15.36 14.26
N ARG A 94 -3.14 14.10 14.39
CA ARG A 94 -1.73 13.68 14.22
C ARG A 94 -1.21 14.01 12.82
N TRP A 95 -2.00 13.78 11.77
CA TRP A 95 -1.58 14.02 10.38
C TRP A 95 -1.61 15.50 9.97
N ARG A 96 -2.34 16.36 10.69
CA ARG A 96 -2.24 17.81 10.55
C ARG A 96 -0.91 18.38 11.05
N LEU A 97 -0.25 17.69 11.98
CA LEU A 97 1.03 18.14 12.50
C LEU A 97 2.07 18.15 11.37
N ASN A 98 2.69 19.32 11.15
CA ASN A 98 3.73 19.49 10.13
C ASN A 98 5.09 18.97 10.64
N LYS A 99 5.12 17.69 11.04
CA LYS A 99 6.30 17.03 11.57
C LYS A 99 6.79 16.00 10.57
N THR A 100 8.11 15.99 10.38
CA THR A 100 8.82 15.07 9.49
C THR A 100 9.45 13.89 10.22
N SER A 101 9.23 13.81 11.53
CA SER A 101 9.78 12.75 12.37
C SER A 101 9.09 11.41 12.12
N TYR A 102 9.86 10.37 11.96
CA TYR A 102 9.38 9.00 11.88
C TYR A 102 8.53 8.58 13.09
N THR A 103 8.73 9.19 14.25
CA THR A 103 8.02 8.87 15.50
C THR A 103 6.62 9.48 15.58
N GLU A 104 6.26 10.40 14.69
CA GLU A 104 5.04 11.21 14.83
C GLU A 104 4.16 11.25 13.57
N GLY A 105 4.13 10.18 12.77
CA GLY A 105 3.20 10.10 11.63
C GLY A 105 3.79 9.61 10.30
N TRP A 106 5.00 9.04 10.30
CA TRP A 106 5.57 8.30 9.14
C TRP A 106 5.54 9.03 7.79
N GLY A 107 5.50 10.37 7.80
CA GLY A 107 5.31 11.15 6.57
C GLY A 107 3.89 11.08 5.98
N ALA A 108 2.90 10.63 6.77
CA ALA A 108 1.53 10.47 6.31
C ALA A 108 0.95 11.75 5.68
N ARG A 109 1.20 12.92 6.31
CA ARG A 109 0.76 14.21 5.76
C ARG A 109 1.30 14.46 4.35
N GLN A 110 2.59 14.18 4.12
CA GLN A 110 3.24 14.39 2.82
C GLN A 110 2.70 13.40 1.79
N TRP A 111 2.52 12.15 2.18
CA TRP A 111 1.91 11.13 1.34
C TRP A 111 0.48 11.50 0.96
N PHE A 112 -0.38 11.84 1.92
CA PHE A 112 -1.74 12.27 1.64
C PHE A 112 -1.79 13.54 0.81
N TYR A 113 -0.84 14.47 0.98
CA TYR A 113 -0.78 15.63 0.09
C TYR A 113 -0.62 15.21 -1.37
N GLN A 114 0.30 14.30 -1.66
CA GLN A 114 0.52 13.81 -3.02
C GLN A 114 -0.68 13.01 -3.55
N THR A 115 -1.31 12.18 -2.72
CA THR A 115 -2.50 11.43 -3.15
C THR A 115 -3.68 12.36 -3.42
N CYS A 116 -3.90 13.39 -2.60
CA CYS A 116 -4.98 14.35 -2.78
C CYS A 116 -4.74 15.34 -3.93
N THR A 117 -3.49 15.62 -4.31
CA THR A 117 -3.15 16.66 -5.30
C THR A 117 -2.60 16.13 -6.61
N GLU A 118 -2.24 14.83 -6.69
CA GLU A 118 -1.59 14.28 -7.88
C GLU A 118 -2.07 12.87 -8.24
N PHE A 119 -1.98 11.89 -7.33
CA PHE A 119 -2.10 10.49 -7.69
C PHE A 119 -3.49 9.91 -7.54
N GLY A 120 -4.23 10.26 -6.49
CA GLY A 120 -5.52 9.68 -6.19
C GLY A 120 -5.48 8.17 -5.93
N TRP A 121 -4.37 7.61 -5.50
CA TRP A 121 -4.21 6.17 -5.23
C TRP A 121 -4.80 5.82 -3.86
N PHE A 122 -6.09 5.67 -3.84
CA PHE A 122 -6.85 5.32 -2.65
C PHE A 122 -7.17 3.83 -2.66
N ALA A 123 -6.58 3.09 -1.72
CA ALA A 123 -6.86 1.67 -1.53
C ALA A 123 -8.22 1.52 -0.85
N THR A 124 -9.23 1.09 -1.59
CA THR A 124 -10.60 0.95 -1.10
C THR A 124 -11.00 -0.51 -0.91
N SER A 125 -11.92 -0.78 0.02
CA SER A 125 -12.55 -2.09 0.24
C SER A 125 -13.97 -2.12 -0.36
N SER A 126 -14.10 -1.82 -1.66
CA SER A 126 -15.40 -1.58 -2.31
C SER A 126 -16.17 -2.82 -2.74
N ARG A 127 -15.68 -4.03 -2.49
CA ARG A 127 -16.36 -5.27 -2.88
C ARG A 127 -17.17 -5.82 -1.72
N LYS A 128 -18.45 -6.08 -1.98
CA LYS A 128 -19.42 -6.59 -0.99
C LYS A 128 -19.01 -7.90 -0.30
N ASN A 129 -18.10 -8.68 -0.90
CA ASN A 129 -17.63 -9.96 -0.39
C ASN A 129 -16.15 -9.91 0.07
N ASP A 130 -15.57 -8.74 0.22
CA ASP A 130 -14.21 -8.61 0.73
C ASP A 130 -14.18 -8.94 2.23
N LEU A 131 -13.05 -9.47 2.69
CA LEU A 131 -12.82 -9.85 4.08
C LEU A 131 -13.15 -8.69 5.04
N LEU A 132 -12.80 -7.46 4.67
CA LEU A 132 -12.98 -6.23 5.44
C LEU A 132 -14.26 -5.45 5.07
N GLY A 133 -15.13 -6.02 4.19
CA GLY A 133 -16.36 -5.36 3.78
C GLY A 133 -16.16 -4.15 2.87
N ASP A 134 -17.07 -3.18 2.94
CA ASP A 134 -17.15 -2.01 2.08
C ASP A 134 -16.96 -0.68 2.82
N LYS A 135 -16.25 -0.69 3.95
CA LYS A 135 -16.17 0.45 4.87
C LYS A 135 -15.09 1.45 4.50
N VAL A 136 -14.05 1.04 3.76
CA VAL A 136 -13.01 1.95 3.27
C VAL A 136 -13.38 2.42 1.86
N THR A 137 -14.02 3.57 1.78
CA THR A 137 -14.57 4.13 0.55
C THR A 137 -13.73 5.29 0.01
N VAL A 138 -14.00 5.73 -1.21
CA VAL A 138 -13.40 6.98 -1.72
C VAL A 138 -13.88 8.19 -0.92
N ASP A 139 -15.13 8.20 -0.41
CA ASP A 139 -15.65 9.27 0.45
C ASP A 139 -14.82 9.42 1.73
N PHE A 140 -14.36 8.32 2.32
CA PHE A 140 -13.45 8.37 3.47
C PHE A 140 -12.15 9.10 3.15
N TYR A 141 -11.54 8.82 2.00
CA TYR A 141 -10.32 9.53 1.57
C TYR A 141 -10.58 11.00 1.20
N ASP A 142 -11.74 11.32 0.63
CA ASP A 142 -12.13 12.71 0.39
C ASP A 142 -12.26 13.49 1.71
N ASN A 143 -12.80 12.85 2.75
CA ASN A 143 -12.84 13.44 4.09
C ASN A 143 -11.44 13.65 4.65
N ILE A 144 -10.54 12.67 4.52
CA ILE A 144 -9.13 12.81 4.92
C ILE A 144 -8.47 14.01 4.22
N CYS A 145 -8.63 14.14 2.89
CA CYS A 145 -8.05 15.24 2.13
C CYS A 145 -8.55 16.62 2.62
N LYS A 146 -9.87 16.76 2.82
CA LYS A 146 -10.48 17.98 3.36
C LYS A 146 -10.00 18.30 4.77
N ASP A 147 -10.01 17.28 5.63
CA ASP A 147 -9.78 17.47 7.05
C ASP A 147 -8.31 17.65 7.40
N ILE A 148 -7.38 17.08 6.65
CA ILE A 148 -5.94 17.36 6.85
C ILE A 148 -5.55 18.73 6.33
N PHE A 149 -6.05 19.14 5.15
CA PHE A 149 -5.56 20.31 4.44
C PHE A 149 -6.53 21.48 4.45
N ASP A 150 -7.63 21.41 3.70
CA ASP A 150 -8.61 22.48 3.57
C ASP A 150 -9.87 21.92 2.87
N VAL A 151 -11.05 22.48 3.15
CA VAL A 151 -12.33 22.07 2.55
C VAL A 151 -12.35 22.08 1.02
N LYS A 152 -11.45 22.85 0.38
CA LYS A 152 -11.31 22.86 -1.09
C LYS A 152 -10.73 21.59 -1.67
N PHE A 153 -10.10 20.73 -0.86
CA PHE A 153 -9.58 19.42 -1.30
C PHE A 153 -10.71 18.39 -1.36
N ASP A 154 -11.83 18.78 -1.96
CA ASP A 154 -12.98 17.93 -2.18
C ASP A 154 -12.76 16.94 -3.34
N ARG A 155 -13.71 16.04 -3.55
CA ARG A 155 -13.67 15.06 -4.64
C ARG A 155 -13.36 15.69 -5.99
N LYS A 156 -14.02 16.78 -6.34
CA LYS A 156 -13.84 17.47 -7.62
C LYS A 156 -12.42 18.01 -7.79
N PHE A 157 -11.85 18.54 -6.70
CA PHE A 157 -10.46 18.98 -6.69
C PHE A 157 -9.52 17.81 -6.94
N VAL A 158 -9.68 16.69 -6.21
CA VAL A 158 -8.84 15.49 -6.35
C VAL A 158 -8.95 14.91 -7.76
N GLU A 159 -10.16 14.72 -8.30
CA GLU A 159 -10.37 14.21 -9.65
C GLU A 159 -9.69 15.09 -10.72
N ASN A 160 -9.78 16.41 -10.58
CA ASN A 160 -9.09 17.34 -11.50
C ASN A 160 -7.57 17.28 -11.36
N ALA A 161 -7.05 17.11 -10.15
CA ALA A 161 -5.62 16.97 -9.90
C ALA A 161 -5.08 15.67 -10.53
N VAL A 162 -5.74 14.55 -10.29
CA VAL A 162 -5.42 13.24 -10.90
C VAL A 162 -5.46 13.31 -12.42
N LYS A 163 -6.49 13.95 -12.98
CA LYS A 163 -6.61 14.13 -14.43
C LYS A 163 -5.41 14.89 -14.99
N LYS A 164 -5.01 16.01 -14.37
CA LYS A 164 -3.84 16.79 -14.80
C LYS A 164 -2.54 15.99 -14.73
N THR A 165 -2.35 15.19 -13.67
CA THR A 165 -1.20 14.31 -13.52
C THR A 165 -1.16 13.26 -14.63
N ASN A 166 -2.30 12.61 -14.90
CA ASN A 166 -2.40 11.61 -15.97
C ASN A 166 -2.23 12.21 -17.37
N GLU A 167 -2.72 13.41 -17.62
CA GLU A 167 -2.49 14.14 -18.89
C GLU A 167 -1.00 14.46 -19.07
N LYS A 168 -0.32 14.90 -18.01
CA LYS A 168 1.09 15.28 -18.03
C LYS A 168 2.02 14.08 -18.22
N TYR A 169 1.81 13.02 -17.44
CA TYR A 169 2.71 11.86 -17.41
C TYR A 169 2.19 10.66 -18.19
N ARG A 170 0.92 10.68 -18.62
CA ARG A 170 0.26 9.66 -19.45
C ARG A 170 0.04 8.30 -18.76
N GLY A 171 0.10 8.25 -17.43
CA GLY A 171 -0.16 7.04 -16.66
C GLY A 171 0.69 5.85 -17.13
N LEU A 172 0.05 4.73 -17.48
CA LEU A 172 0.75 3.53 -17.96
C LEU A 172 1.28 3.66 -19.41
N ASP A 173 0.88 4.69 -20.17
CA ASP A 173 1.41 5.00 -21.50
C ASP A 173 2.58 6.00 -21.43
N LEU A 174 3.38 5.94 -20.38
CA LEU A 174 4.51 6.84 -20.11
C LEU A 174 5.51 6.84 -21.30
N PRO A 175 5.74 8.00 -21.96
CA PRO A 175 6.54 8.08 -23.19
C PRO A 175 8.03 8.26 -22.87
N VAL A 176 8.62 7.34 -22.12
CA VAL A 176 10.03 7.39 -21.71
C VAL A 176 10.81 6.19 -22.21
N THR A 177 12.10 6.37 -22.39
CA THR A 177 13.08 5.34 -22.73
C THR A 177 14.19 5.30 -21.67
N GLY A 178 14.99 4.22 -21.63
CA GLY A 178 16.06 4.09 -20.66
C GLY A 178 15.59 3.91 -19.22
N VAL A 179 14.40 3.32 -19.02
CA VAL A 179 13.84 3.04 -17.71
C VAL A 179 13.73 1.54 -17.49
N ILE A 180 14.11 1.10 -16.30
CA ILE A 180 13.87 -0.25 -15.79
C ILE A 180 12.74 -0.18 -14.78
N PHE A 181 11.56 -0.71 -15.14
CA PHE A 181 10.42 -0.84 -14.24
C PHE A 181 10.55 -2.14 -13.46
N VAL A 182 10.69 -2.08 -12.14
CA VAL A 182 10.88 -3.27 -11.30
C VAL A 182 9.68 -3.42 -10.37
N HIS A 183 9.10 -4.62 -10.37
CA HIS A 183 7.93 -4.95 -9.54
C HIS A 183 8.05 -6.34 -8.94
N GLY A 184 7.75 -6.47 -7.65
CA GLY A 184 7.51 -7.76 -7.03
C GLY A 184 6.12 -8.32 -7.39
N THR A 185 5.96 -9.65 -7.46
CA THR A 185 4.63 -10.23 -7.72
C THR A 185 3.71 -10.18 -6.51
N ASN A 186 4.27 -10.08 -5.30
CA ASN A 186 3.52 -9.91 -4.06
C ASN A 186 3.24 -8.44 -3.74
N ASP A 187 3.90 -7.51 -4.44
CA ASP A 187 3.71 -6.08 -4.27
C ASP A 187 2.31 -5.63 -4.73
N PRO A 188 1.45 -5.10 -3.84
CA PRO A 188 0.15 -4.56 -4.21
C PRO A 188 0.25 -3.42 -5.23
N TRP A 189 1.29 -2.58 -5.15
CA TRP A 189 1.55 -1.46 -6.04
C TRP A 189 1.88 -1.88 -7.47
N SER A 190 2.25 -3.13 -7.68
CA SER A 190 2.44 -3.68 -9.03
C SER A 190 1.19 -3.53 -9.92
N LYS A 191 0.00 -3.38 -9.31
CA LYS A 191 -1.28 -3.21 -10.03
C LYS A 191 -1.42 -1.85 -10.71
N VAL A 192 -0.74 -0.83 -10.21
CA VAL A 192 -0.72 0.53 -10.78
C VAL A 192 0.58 0.83 -11.52
N GLY A 193 1.53 -0.10 -11.56
CA GLY A 193 2.83 0.04 -12.21
C GLY A 193 2.89 -0.52 -13.63
N ILE A 194 3.96 -0.17 -14.36
CA ILE A 194 4.24 -0.69 -15.71
C ILE A 194 4.91 -2.06 -15.58
N THR A 195 4.09 -3.11 -15.56
CA THR A 195 4.54 -4.51 -15.47
C THR A 195 4.57 -5.22 -16.82
N LYS A 196 3.98 -4.61 -17.87
CA LYS A 196 3.84 -5.17 -19.20
C LYS A 196 4.02 -4.09 -20.26
N PHE A 197 4.47 -4.48 -21.43
CA PHE A 197 4.54 -3.61 -22.61
C PHE A 197 5.20 -2.25 -22.40
N PRO A 198 6.40 -2.19 -21.78
CA PRO A 198 7.13 -0.93 -21.68
C PRO A 198 7.44 -0.39 -23.09
N LYS A 199 7.62 0.93 -23.20
CA LYS A 199 8.03 1.55 -24.48
C LYS A 199 9.41 1.02 -24.92
N LYS A 200 9.66 1.03 -26.22
CA LYS A 200 10.96 0.65 -26.81
C LYS A 200 12.10 1.38 -26.10
N GLY A 201 13.16 0.67 -25.77
CA GLY A 201 14.29 1.21 -25.00
C GLY A 201 14.08 1.23 -23.48
N SER A 202 13.00 0.64 -22.99
CA SER A 202 12.75 0.39 -21.57
C SER A 202 12.46 -1.09 -21.33
N ILE A 203 12.65 -1.58 -20.12
CA ILE A 203 12.36 -2.97 -19.75
C ILE A 203 11.52 -3.02 -18.48
N ALA A 204 10.72 -4.07 -18.32
CA ALA A 204 10.02 -4.40 -17.09
C ALA A 204 10.57 -5.71 -16.52
N ILE A 205 10.91 -5.72 -15.24
CA ILE A 205 11.39 -6.88 -14.49
C ILE A 205 10.35 -7.20 -13.43
N ARG A 206 9.86 -8.45 -13.43
CA ARG A 206 8.93 -8.96 -12.44
C ARG A 206 9.65 -10.01 -11.59
N ILE A 207 9.72 -9.75 -10.29
CA ILE A 207 10.41 -10.63 -9.31
C ILE A 207 9.35 -11.53 -8.68
N LYS A 208 9.38 -12.81 -8.98
CA LYS A 208 8.45 -13.78 -8.40
C LYS A 208 8.66 -13.88 -6.89
N GLY A 209 7.59 -13.75 -6.12
CA GLY A 209 7.62 -13.73 -4.64
C GLY A 209 8.17 -12.45 -4.03
N GLY A 210 8.65 -11.48 -4.85
CA GLY A 210 9.18 -10.22 -4.33
C GLY A 210 8.12 -9.27 -3.81
N GLY A 211 8.45 -8.52 -2.74
CA GLY A 211 7.68 -7.42 -2.18
C GLY A 211 7.96 -6.08 -2.89
N HIS A 212 7.62 -4.97 -2.21
CA HIS A 212 7.57 -3.63 -2.81
C HIS A 212 8.93 -3.10 -3.28
N HIS A 213 9.95 -3.15 -2.47
CA HIS A 213 11.23 -2.47 -2.76
C HIS A 213 12.48 -3.31 -2.49
N GLY A 214 12.35 -4.64 -2.49
CA GLY A 214 13.45 -5.55 -2.16
C GLY A 214 14.74 -5.30 -2.96
N VAL A 215 14.65 -4.86 -4.22
CA VAL A 215 15.84 -4.54 -5.04
C VAL A 215 16.62 -3.34 -4.55
N LEU A 216 16.00 -2.43 -3.77
CA LEU A 216 16.63 -1.21 -3.25
C LEU A 216 17.33 -1.45 -1.90
N LEU A 217 17.01 -2.55 -1.24
CA LEU A 217 17.68 -2.94 0.01
C LEU A 217 19.10 -3.44 -0.28
N PRO A 218 20.02 -3.37 0.70
CA PRO A 218 21.33 -4.00 0.59
C PRO A 218 21.22 -5.49 0.26
N GLU A 219 22.22 -6.03 -0.44
CA GLU A 219 22.29 -7.46 -0.70
C GLU A 219 22.41 -8.27 0.60
N SER A 220 21.68 -9.36 0.69
CA SER A 220 21.67 -10.27 1.82
C SER A 220 21.98 -11.72 1.37
N PRO A 221 22.69 -12.51 2.20
CA PRO A 221 22.83 -13.95 1.95
C PRO A 221 21.46 -14.66 1.81
N ASN A 222 20.44 -14.15 2.48
CA ASN A 222 19.09 -14.69 2.50
C ASN A 222 18.22 -14.24 1.30
N ASP A 223 18.74 -13.37 0.41
CA ASP A 223 18.01 -12.96 -0.77
C ASP A 223 17.61 -14.17 -1.61
N SER A 224 16.38 -14.18 -2.10
CA SER A 224 15.90 -15.22 -3.00
C SER A 224 16.72 -15.23 -4.31
N GLU A 225 16.81 -16.37 -4.96
CA GLU A 225 17.49 -16.47 -6.26
C GLU A 225 16.86 -15.53 -7.31
N GLN A 226 15.54 -15.32 -7.23
CA GLN A 226 14.83 -14.39 -8.09
C GLN A 226 15.31 -12.94 -7.87
N LEU A 227 15.49 -12.53 -6.62
CA LEU A 227 15.98 -11.18 -6.28
C LEU A 227 17.44 -11.00 -6.73
N LYS A 228 18.32 -11.99 -6.49
CA LYS A 228 19.71 -12.00 -6.96
C LYS A 228 19.79 -11.87 -8.48
N ASN A 229 18.98 -12.67 -9.20
CA ASN A 229 18.90 -12.61 -10.67
C ASN A 229 18.40 -11.26 -11.18
N ALA A 230 17.38 -10.67 -10.51
CA ALA A 230 16.88 -9.35 -10.86
C ALA A 230 17.96 -8.28 -10.71
N ARG A 231 18.70 -8.26 -9.59
CA ARG A 231 19.81 -7.31 -9.36
C ARG A 231 20.91 -7.48 -10.41
N ALA A 232 21.32 -8.70 -10.71
CA ALA A 232 22.33 -8.97 -11.76
C ALA A 232 21.84 -8.47 -13.13
N ARG A 233 20.56 -8.65 -13.44
CA ARG A 233 19.96 -8.18 -14.70
C ARG A 233 19.90 -6.66 -14.77
N ILE A 234 19.51 -5.99 -13.66
CA ILE A 234 19.52 -4.52 -13.56
C ILE A 234 20.94 -4.00 -13.79
N ALA A 235 21.93 -4.50 -13.05
CA ALA A 235 23.33 -4.08 -13.16
C ALA A 235 23.85 -4.21 -14.60
N LYS A 236 23.66 -5.38 -15.23
CA LYS A 236 24.07 -5.64 -16.62
C LYS A 236 23.38 -4.68 -17.60
N THR A 237 22.12 -4.37 -17.39
CA THR A 237 21.37 -3.45 -18.26
C THR A 237 21.89 -2.02 -18.13
N LEU A 238 22.08 -1.55 -16.89
CA LEU A 238 22.64 -0.22 -16.63
C LEU A 238 24.06 -0.09 -17.19
N GLU A 239 24.92 -1.09 -16.99
CA GLU A 239 26.26 -1.11 -17.55
C GLU A 239 26.26 -0.98 -19.09
N ARG A 240 25.37 -1.73 -19.76
CA ARG A 240 25.22 -1.63 -21.21
C ARG A 240 24.75 -0.24 -21.64
N TRP A 241 23.73 0.30 -20.99
CA TRP A 241 23.18 1.62 -21.34
C TRP A 241 24.19 2.75 -21.11
N THR A 242 25.00 2.68 -20.07
CA THR A 242 26.04 3.68 -19.80
C THR A 242 27.21 3.62 -20.81
N LYS A 243 27.50 2.42 -21.35
CA LYS A 243 28.56 2.25 -22.35
C LYS A 243 28.12 2.63 -23.77
N THR A 244 26.86 2.43 -24.13
CA THR A 244 26.42 2.53 -25.54
C THR A 244 25.81 3.86 -25.96
N LYS A 245 25.49 4.79 -25.07
CA LYS A 245 24.81 6.08 -25.37
C LYS A 245 23.52 5.98 -26.23
N THR A 246 23.00 4.80 -26.52
CA THR A 246 21.88 4.55 -27.43
C THR A 246 20.78 3.73 -26.77
N PHE A 247 19.95 4.39 -25.96
CA PHE A 247 18.75 3.80 -25.39
C PHE A 247 17.68 3.45 -26.44
N GLU A 248 17.72 4.09 -27.61
CA GLU A 248 16.68 3.99 -28.63
C GLU A 248 16.68 2.69 -29.44
N GLN A 249 17.78 1.91 -29.40
CA GLN A 249 17.92 0.70 -30.25
C GLN A 249 17.41 -0.58 -29.60
N GLU A 250 17.04 -0.57 -28.33
CA GLU A 250 16.57 -1.76 -27.65
C GLU A 250 15.09 -2.02 -27.90
N LYS A 251 14.78 -3.29 -28.15
CA LYS A 251 13.37 -3.75 -28.13
C LYS A 251 12.87 -3.74 -26.68
N SER A 252 11.64 -3.31 -26.47
CA SER A 252 10.99 -3.45 -25.16
C SER A 252 10.97 -4.92 -24.76
N ALA A 253 11.24 -5.21 -23.49
CA ALA A 253 11.25 -6.57 -22.96
C ALA A 253 10.47 -6.67 -21.66
N ILE A 254 9.80 -7.79 -21.47
CA ILE A 254 9.26 -8.23 -20.18
C ILE A 254 10.12 -9.39 -19.73
N ILE A 255 10.57 -9.36 -18.49
CA ILE A 255 11.44 -10.38 -17.92
C ILE A 255 10.82 -10.84 -16.61
N ASP A 256 10.45 -12.10 -16.56
CA ASP A 256 10.05 -12.80 -15.33
C ASP A 256 11.29 -13.52 -14.78
N VAL A 257 11.58 -13.31 -13.49
CA VAL A 257 12.68 -13.91 -12.74
C VAL A 257 12.19 -14.42 -11.39
#